data_81892278a43c4b465dddffc632813241
#
_entry.id   81892278a43c4b465dddffc632813241
#
_cell.length_a   1.000
_cell.length_b   1.000
_cell.length_c   1.000
_cell.angle_alpha   90.00
_cell.angle_beta   90.00
_cell.angle_gamma   90.00
#
_symmetry.space_group_name_H-M   'P 1'
#
loop_
_entity.id
_entity.type
_entity.pdbx_description
1 polymer ?
#
loop_
_entity_poly.entity_id
_entity_poly.type
_entity_poly.pdbx_seq_one_letter_code
_entity_poly.pdbx_strand_id
1 'polypeptide(L)'
;MKRAKRATIYVAAGLFVAAAAAKLLFPARTSETIRTIEKTLHRADYQTEETVTTVTEATDNNAVPVTVTINAAEFLGLVEPTDTEELSPAVEEAMAAFMEEQQPFVDLGVPANVSYDAPMPKFSFVRPLSARVSSDFGYRLHPIDNETKFHYGMDLAANSGDDIVCFAAGTVTEVGENGTNGKFLRVEHEDGYATMYAHCGQIYVEEGQSVSAGEKIALVGATGKVTGPHLHFELTHDGVYLNPAFYLATL
;
A
#
# COMPACT_ATOMS: atom_id res chain seq x y z
N MET A 1 -29.21 27.85 -16.90
CA MET A 1 -28.54 26.56 -17.27
C MET A 1 -27.55 26.19 -16.20
N LYS A 2 -27.89 25.26 -15.31
CA LYS A 2 -26.95 24.73 -14.29
C LYS A 2 -26.10 23.65 -14.95
N ARG A 3 -24.77 23.81 -14.92
CA ARG A 3 -23.82 22.81 -15.43
C ARG A 3 -23.91 21.53 -14.60
N ALA A 4 -24.20 20.41 -15.24
CA ALA A 4 -24.11 19.10 -14.62
C ALA A 4 -22.67 18.85 -14.17
N LYS A 5 -22.47 18.48 -12.90
CA LYS A 5 -21.17 18.07 -12.39
C LYS A 5 -20.92 16.62 -12.86
N ARG A 6 -19.95 16.43 -13.73
CA ARG A 6 -19.44 15.10 -14.07
C ARG A 6 -18.44 14.70 -12.97
N ALA A 7 -18.72 13.65 -12.24
CA ALA A 7 -17.75 13.00 -11.36
C ALA A 7 -17.24 11.76 -12.09
N THR A 8 -15.97 11.75 -12.44
CA THR A 8 -15.28 10.54 -12.91
C THR A 8 -14.65 9.89 -11.70
N ILE A 9 -15.07 8.67 -11.40
CA ILE A 9 -14.53 7.88 -10.29
C ILE A 9 -13.61 6.85 -10.91
N TYR A 10 -12.32 6.94 -10.60
CA TYR A 10 -11.34 5.91 -10.92
C TYR A 10 -11.39 4.87 -9.81
N VAL A 11 -11.67 3.63 -10.16
CA VAL A 11 -11.74 2.53 -9.22
C VAL A 11 -10.71 1.50 -9.64
N ALA A 12 -9.54 1.57 -9.02
CA ALA A 12 -8.60 0.47 -9.03
C ALA A 12 -8.98 -0.51 -7.92
N ALA A 13 -9.10 -1.79 -8.26
CA ALA A 13 -9.31 -2.95 -7.41
C ALA A 13 -10.61 -3.01 -6.57
N GLY A 14 -11.54 -3.86 -7.02
CA GLY A 14 -12.49 -4.58 -6.19
C GLY A 14 -13.77 -3.86 -5.75
N LEU A 15 -14.79 -4.65 -5.47
CA LEU A 15 -16.13 -4.31 -4.94
C LEU A 15 -16.13 -3.31 -3.76
N PHE A 16 -15.05 -3.23 -3.00
CA PHE A 16 -14.91 -2.37 -1.82
C PHE A 16 -14.83 -0.87 -2.16
N VAL A 17 -14.15 -0.51 -3.24
CA VAL A 17 -14.01 0.90 -3.64
C VAL A 17 -15.33 1.43 -4.22
N ALA A 18 -16.09 0.58 -4.90
CA ALA A 18 -17.44 0.94 -5.36
C ALA A 18 -18.38 1.21 -4.17
N ALA A 19 -18.26 0.43 -3.09
CA ALA A 19 -19.03 0.62 -1.87
C ALA A 19 -18.63 1.90 -1.11
N ALA A 20 -17.33 2.20 -1.03
CA ALA A 20 -16.82 3.42 -0.41
C ALA A 20 -17.18 4.67 -1.22
N ALA A 21 -17.06 4.62 -2.55
CA ALA A 21 -17.45 5.71 -3.44
C ALA A 21 -18.97 5.95 -3.41
N ALA A 22 -19.79 4.90 -3.37
CA ALA A 22 -21.23 5.02 -3.22
C ALA A 22 -21.61 5.64 -1.87
N LYS A 23 -20.90 5.31 -0.79
CA LYS A 23 -21.10 5.89 0.55
C LYS A 23 -20.75 7.37 0.60
N LEU A 24 -19.72 7.79 -0.13
CA LEU A 24 -19.28 9.18 -0.21
C LEU A 24 -20.21 10.05 -1.04
N LEU A 25 -20.79 9.49 -2.13
CA LEU A 25 -21.66 10.21 -3.05
C LEU A 25 -23.13 10.20 -2.62
N PHE A 26 -23.57 9.17 -1.88
CA PHE A 26 -24.96 8.95 -1.49
C PHE A 26 -25.10 8.52 -0.02
N PRO A 27 -24.76 9.39 0.94
CA PRO A 27 -24.69 9.01 2.36
C PRO A 27 -26.01 8.55 2.98
N ALA A 28 -27.15 8.84 2.36
CA ALA A 28 -28.48 8.56 2.94
C ALA A 28 -29.13 7.24 2.49
N ARG A 29 -28.61 6.53 1.45
CA ARG A 29 -29.24 5.30 0.88
C ARG A 29 -28.25 4.26 0.36
N THR A 30 -27.17 4.03 1.06
CA THR A 30 -26.04 3.24 0.61
C THR A 30 -26.34 1.78 0.28
N SER A 31 -27.23 1.09 1.02
CA SER A 31 -27.42 -0.37 0.86
C SER A 31 -28.18 -0.76 -0.42
N GLU A 32 -29.14 0.04 -0.83
CA GLU A 32 -29.99 -0.26 -1.99
C GLU A 32 -29.28 0.10 -3.30
N THR A 33 -28.53 1.20 -3.30
CA THR A 33 -27.72 1.66 -4.45
C THR A 33 -26.56 0.69 -4.72
N ILE A 34 -25.86 0.23 -3.68
CA ILE A 34 -24.79 -0.77 -3.80
C ILE A 34 -25.33 -2.08 -4.37
N ARG A 35 -26.47 -2.58 -3.84
CA ARG A 35 -27.10 -3.81 -4.30
C ARG A 35 -27.58 -3.74 -5.74
N THR A 36 -27.96 -2.55 -6.21
CA THR A 36 -28.36 -2.32 -7.62
C THR A 36 -27.14 -2.33 -8.53
N ILE A 37 -26.04 -1.69 -8.12
CA ILE A 37 -24.76 -1.69 -8.85
C ILE A 37 -24.21 -3.12 -8.96
N GLU A 38 -24.13 -3.86 -7.84
CA GLU A 38 -23.70 -5.26 -7.83
C GLU A 38 -24.54 -6.16 -8.75
N LYS A 39 -25.87 -5.99 -8.71
CA LYS A 39 -26.78 -6.78 -9.54
C LYS A 39 -26.67 -6.46 -11.03
N THR A 40 -26.34 -5.22 -11.36
CA THR A 40 -26.13 -4.77 -12.75
C THR A 40 -24.80 -5.28 -13.28
N LEU A 41 -23.75 -5.24 -12.47
CA LEU A 41 -22.41 -5.75 -12.82
C LEU A 41 -22.40 -7.27 -12.99
N HIS A 42 -23.10 -8.03 -12.13
CA HIS A 42 -23.25 -9.48 -12.28
C HIS A 42 -24.06 -9.93 -13.51
N ARG A 43 -24.78 -9.01 -14.16
CA ARG A 43 -25.62 -9.30 -15.33
C ARG A 43 -24.99 -8.86 -16.65
N ALA A 44 -23.87 -8.12 -16.60
CA ALA A 44 -23.14 -7.69 -17.78
C ALA A 44 -22.40 -8.89 -18.41
N ASP A 45 -22.70 -9.14 -19.69
CA ASP A 45 -22.00 -10.16 -20.47
C ASP A 45 -20.59 -9.62 -20.80
N TYR A 46 -19.57 -10.29 -20.32
CA TYR A 46 -18.15 -9.86 -20.35
C TYR A 46 -17.52 -9.76 -21.77
N GLN A 47 -18.34 -9.78 -22.81
CA GLN A 47 -17.88 -9.82 -24.23
C GLN A 47 -17.96 -8.47 -24.96
N THR A 48 -18.33 -7.37 -24.31
CA THR A 48 -18.50 -6.07 -24.99
C THR A 48 -17.55 -5.01 -24.45
N GLU A 49 -16.81 -4.38 -25.34
CA GLU A 49 -15.76 -3.38 -25.07
C GLU A 49 -16.22 -2.09 -24.36
N GLU A 50 -17.50 -1.81 -24.27
CA GLU A 50 -18.05 -0.65 -23.53
C GLU A 50 -19.42 -0.98 -22.93
N THR A 51 -19.51 -1.04 -21.61
CA THR A 51 -20.80 -1.05 -20.93
C THR A 51 -21.02 0.30 -20.24
N VAL A 52 -21.84 1.12 -20.83
CA VAL A 52 -22.31 2.37 -20.20
C VAL A 52 -23.51 2.03 -19.36
N THR A 53 -23.37 2.04 -18.03
CA THR A 53 -24.50 1.88 -17.12
C THR A 53 -24.96 3.27 -16.67
N THR A 54 -26.12 3.68 -17.11
CA THR A 54 -26.78 4.89 -16.64
C THR A 54 -27.64 4.55 -15.42
N VAL A 55 -27.25 5.03 -14.26
CA VAL A 55 -28.07 4.96 -13.05
C VAL A 55 -28.89 6.23 -12.98
N THR A 56 -30.19 6.14 -13.22
CA THR A 56 -31.12 7.26 -13.07
C THR A 56 -31.77 7.15 -11.70
N GLU A 57 -31.50 8.06 -10.82
CA GLU A 57 -32.25 8.19 -9.56
C GLU A 57 -33.52 8.99 -9.81
N ALA A 58 -34.66 8.32 -9.73
CA ALA A 58 -35.97 8.95 -9.79
C ALA A 58 -36.41 9.34 -8.37
N THR A 59 -36.16 10.58 -7.98
CA THR A 59 -36.79 11.17 -6.81
C THR A 59 -37.26 12.56 -7.14
N ASP A 60 -38.56 12.76 -7.02
CA ASP A 60 -39.30 14.02 -7.11
C ASP A 60 -38.96 14.99 -8.23
N ASN A 61 -39.97 15.63 -8.77
CA ASN A 61 -40.09 16.49 -9.96
C ASN A 61 -39.01 17.56 -10.20
N ASN A 62 -37.81 17.48 -9.58
CA ASN A 62 -36.68 18.39 -9.75
C ASN A 62 -35.30 17.72 -9.73
N ALA A 63 -35.22 16.42 -9.93
CA ALA A 63 -33.95 15.69 -9.93
C ALA A 63 -33.15 15.93 -11.20
N VAL A 64 -31.92 16.39 -11.05
CA VAL A 64 -30.94 16.47 -12.15
C VAL A 64 -30.40 15.05 -12.34
N PRO A 65 -30.53 14.43 -13.52
CA PRO A 65 -29.99 13.08 -13.74
C PRO A 65 -28.46 13.12 -13.59
N VAL A 66 -27.95 12.32 -12.65
CA VAL A 66 -26.50 12.06 -12.51
C VAL A 66 -26.18 10.86 -13.39
N THR A 67 -25.50 11.10 -14.51
CA THR A 67 -24.98 10.01 -15.33
C THR A 67 -23.60 9.64 -14.83
N VAL A 68 -23.45 8.43 -14.29
CA VAL A 68 -22.17 7.84 -13.95
C VAL A 68 -21.79 6.93 -15.11
N THR A 69 -20.77 7.33 -15.87
CA THR A 69 -20.19 6.48 -16.93
C THR A 69 -19.12 5.62 -16.29
N ILE A 70 -19.32 4.32 -16.29
CA ILE A 70 -18.34 3.35 -15.82
C ILE A 70 -17.85 2.62 -17.07
N ASN A 71 -16.55 2.72 -17.38
CA ASN A 71 -15.93 1.85 -18.37
C ASN A 71 -15.77 0.47 -17.73
N ALA A 72 -16.51 -0.52 -18.20
CA ALA A 72 -16.51 -1.86 -17.63
C ALA A 72 -15.12 -2.54 -17.75
N ALA A 73 -14.38 -2.26 -18.83
CA ALA A 73 -13.04 -2.79 -19.02
C ALA A 73 -12.06 -2.17 -17.98
N GLU A 74 -12.12 -0.86 -17.79
CA GLU A 74 -11.33 -0.13 -16.82
C GLU A 74 -11.75 -0.46 -15.38
N PHE A 75 -13.06 -0.63 -15.14
CA PHE A 75 -13.63 -1.01 -13.85
C PHE A 75 -13.27 -2.45 -13.44
N LEU A 76 -13.18 -3.37 -14.39
CA LEU A 76 -12.83 -4.77 -14.16
C LEU A 76 -11.32 -5.03 -14.28
N GLY A 77 -10.52 -4.00 -14.52
CA GLY A 77 -9.10 -4.19 -14.79
C GLY A 77 -8.83 -4.95 -16.09
N LEU A 78 -9.80 -4.96 -17.03
CA LEU A 78 -9.71 -5.63 -18.34
C LEU A 78 -9.00 -4.77 -19.39
N VAL A 79 -8.24 -3.76 -18.98
CA VAL A 79 -7.23 -3.17 -19.86
C VAL A 79 -6.23 -4.29 -20.10
N GLU A 80 -6.10 -4.72 -21.36
CA GLU A 80 -5.11 -5.71 -21.78
C GLU A 80 -3.80 -5.39 -21.07
N PRO A 81 -3.26 -6.31 -20.23
CA PRO A 81 -2.08 -6.03 -19.45
C PRO A 81 -0.90 -5.88 -20.41
N THR A 82 -0.58 -4.65 -20.75
CA THR A 82 0.78 -4.35 -21.16
C THR A 82 1.62 -4.43 -19.88
N ASP A 83 2.18 -5.61 -19.60
CA ASP A 83 3.12 -5.89 -18.52
C ASP A 83 2.62 -5.88 -17.05
N THR A 84 1.36 -6.18 -16.76
CA THR A 84 0.99 -6.54 -15.38
C THR A 84 1.24 -8.02 -15.15
N GLU A 85 2.35 -8.37 -14.49
CA GLU A 85 2.49 -9.68 -13.88
C GLU A 85 1.31 -9.89 -12.92
N GLU A 86 0.59 -11.00 -13.08
CA GLU A 86 -0.43 -11.41 -12.09
C GLU A 86 0.25 -11.50 -10.71
N LEU A 87 -0.36 -10.85 -9.70
CA LEU A 87 0.15 -10.95 -8.35
C LEU A 87 0.16 -12.42 -7.92
N SER A 88 1.21 -12.83 -7.23
CA SER A 88 1.24 -14.19 -6.72
C SER A 88 0.12 -14.39 -5.69
N PRO A 89 -0.45 -15.60 -5.55
CA PRO A 89 -1.48 -15.88 -4.54
C PRO A 89 -1.09 -15.48 -3.12
N ALA A 90 0.20 -15.54 -2.79
CA ALA A 90 0.72 -15.14 -1.49
C ALA A 90 0.62 -13.62 -1.27
N VAL A 91 0.83 -12.82 -2.32
CA VAL A 91 0.66 -11.36 -2.26
C VAL A 91 -0.82 -11.00 -2.14
N GLU A 92 -1.70 -11.66 -2.89
CA GLU A 92 -3.15 -11.43 -2.80
C GLU A 92 -3.69 -11.75 -1.40
N GLU A 93 -3.25 -12.87 -0.80
CA GLU A 93 -3.60 -13.24 0.57
C GLU A 93 -3.08 -12.21 1.59
N ALA A 94 -1.83 -11.76 1.45
CA ALA A 94 -1.25 -10.74 2.32
C ALA A 94 -1.99 -9.39 2.20
N MET A 95 -2.38 -8.98 0.99
CA MET A 95 -3.19 -7.78 0.76
C MET A 95 -4.58 -7.90 1.40
N ALA A 96 -5.24 -9.03 1.23
CA ALA A 96 -6.57 -9.28 1.81
C ALA A 96 -6.52 -9.24 3.34
N ALA A 97 -5.54 -9.89 3.96
CA ALA A 97 -5.33 -9.87 5.41
C ALA A 97 -5.07 -8.45 5.92
N PHE A 98 -4.19 -7.71 5.25
CA PHE A 98 -3.92 -6.31 5.59
C PHE A 98 -5.17 -5.44 5.52
N MET A 99 -5.98 -5.57 4.46
CA MET A 99 -7.22 -4.79 4.31
C MET A 99 -8.23 -5.10 5.42
N GLU A 100 -8.31 -6.36 5.89
CA GLU A 100 -9.14 -6.75 7.03
C GLU A 100 -8.63 -6.10 8.33
N GLU A 101 -7.33 -6.09 8.59
CA GLU A 101 -6.73 -5.44 9.75
C GLU A 101 -6.95 -3.92 9.77
N GLN A 102 -6.95 -3.27 8.60
CA GLN A 102 -7.15 -1.82 8.50
C GLN A 102 -8.63 -1.40 8.54
N GLN A 103 -9.60 -2.33 8.50
CA GLN A 103 -11.03 -2.01 8.57
C GLN A 103 -11.43 -1.11 9.74
N PRO A 104 -10.92 -1.30 10.99
CA PRO A 104 -11.26 -0.43 12.11
C PRO A 104 -10.82 1.03 11.93
N PHE A 105 -9.93 1.30 11.00
CA PHE A 105 -9.30 2.61 10.76
C PHE A 105 -9.75 3.28 9.46
N VAL A 106 -10.71 2.70 8.75
CA VAL A 106 -11.15 3.19 7.42
C VAL A 106 -11.59 4.66 7.43
N ASP A 107 -12.15 5.13 8.53
CA ASP A 107 -12.61 6.53 8.68
C ASP A 107 -11.45 7.54 8.82
N LEU A 108 -10.22 7.07 9.10
CA LEU A 108 -9.03 7.92 9.14
C LEU A 108 -8.48 8.22 7.74
N GLY A 109 -8.91 7.44 6.73
CA GLY A 109 -8.40 7.54 5.36
C GLY A 109 -6.96 7.03 5.22
N VAL A 110 -6.48 6.95 3.98
CA VAL A 110 -5.10 6.59 3.66
C VAL A 110 -4.26 7.87 3.66
N PRO A 111 -3.10 7.93 4.35
CA PRO A 111 -2.21 9.08 4.27
C PRO A 111 -1.82 9.39 2.81
N ALA A 112 -1.68 10.68 2.46
CA ALA A 112 -1.48 11.13 1.08
C ALA A 112 -0.19 10.58 0.41
N ASN A 113 0.79 10.15 1.22
CA ASN A 113 2.07 9.59 0.77
C ASN A 113 2.14 8.07 0.94
N VAL A 114 0.99 7.38 0.98
CA VAL A 114 0.88 5.93 1.17
C VAL A 114 0.04 5.34 0.05
N SER A 115 0.42 4.18 -0.48
CA SER A 115 -0.43 3.33 -1.30
C SER A 115 -0.59 1.95 -0.67
N TYR A 116 -1.78 1.38 -0.84
CA TYR A 116 -2.09 -0.01 -0.51
C TYR A 116 -1.96 -0.94 -1.72
N ASP A 117 -1.51 -0.40 -2.87
CA ASP A 117 -1.16 -1.19 -4.05
C ASP A 117 0.18 -1.90 -3.83
N ALA A 118 0.42 -2.95 -4.61
CA ALA A 118 1.65 -3.73 -4.59
C ALA A 118 2.29 -3.77 -5.99
N PRO A 119 2.79 -2.63 -6.53
CA PRO A 119 3.55 -2.67 -7.78
C PRO A 119 4.79 -3.53 -7.56
N MET A 120 4.93 -4.60 -8.36
CA MET A 120 6.06 -5.54 -8.19
C MET A 120 7.30 -5.03 -8.92
N PRO A 121 8.48 -5.00 -8.23
CA PRO A 121 9.72 -4.60 -8.87
C PRO A 121 10.12 -5.59 -9.96
N LYS A 122 10.73 -5.09 -11.05
CA LYS A 122 11.26 -5.91 -12.14
C LYS A 122 12.70 -6.39 -11.90
N PHE A 123 13.22 -6.15 -10.70
CA PHE A 123 14.55 -6.58 -10.26
C PHE A 123 14.46 -7.61 -9.13
N SER A 124 15.53 -8.37 -8.93
CA SER A 124 15.61 -9.37 -7.86
C SER A 124 15.80 -8.70 -6.50
N PHE A 125 15.07 -9.21 -5.51
CA PHE A 125 15.16 -8.74 -4.14
C PHE A 125 15.17 -9.90 -3.14
N VAL A 126 15.59 -9.63 -1.92
CA VAL A 126 15.70 -10.63 -0.84
C VAL A 126 15.12 -10.07 0.46
N ARG A 127 14.78 -10.95 1.38
CA ARG A 127 14.35 -10.55 2.73
C ARG A 127 15.51 -9.87 3.47
N PRO A 128 15.35 -8.63 3.98
CA PRO A 128 16.46 -7.91 4.61
C PRO A 128 16.89 -8.51 5.97
N LEU A 129 16.00 -9.25 6.60
CA LEU A 129 16.23 -9.92 7.87
C LEU A 129 15.27 -11.11 8.00
N SER A 130 15.81 -12.30 8.28
CA SER A 130 15.00 -13.50 8.52
C SER A 130 14.49 -13.49 9.96
N ALA A 131 13.37 -12.82 10.21
CA ALA A 131 12.77 -12.63 11.51
C ALA A 131 11.25 -12.59 11.44
N ARG A 132 10.58 -12.80 12.59
CA ARG A 132 9.13 -12.62 12.68
C ARG A 132 8.77 -11.15 12.63
N VAL A 133 7.65 -10.84 12.04
CA VAL A 133 7.04 -9.51 12.14
C VAL A 133 6.59 -9.26 13.58
N SER A 134 6.98 -8.14 14.14
CA SER A 134 6.56 -7.71 15.48
C SER A 134 5.59 -6.53 15.43
N SER A 135 5.57 -5.79 14.33
CA SER A 135 4.60 -4.74 14.06
C SER A 135 4.44 -4.51 12.58
N ASP A 136 3.21 -4.53 12.13
CA ASP A 136 2.85 -4.39 10.72
C ASP A 136 2.81 -2.92 10.28
N PHE A 137 2.85 -2.73 8.97
CA PHE A 137 2.58 -1.47 8.30
C PHE A 137 1.11 -1.07 8.49
N GLY A 138 0.81 0.23 8.53
CA GLY A 138 -0.56 0.72 8.60
C GLY A 138 -0.93 1.36 9.94
N TYR A 139 -2.21 1.65 10.12
CA TYR A 139 -2.71 2.20 11.37
C TYR A 139 -2.68 1.16 12.49
N ARG A 140 -2.18 1.55 13.63
CA ARG A 140 -2.12 0.73 14.84
C ARG A 140 -2.10 1.59 16.11
N LEU A 141 -2.42 0.96 17.24
CA LEU A 141 -2.18 1.60 18.54
C LEU A 141 -0.67 1.63 18.80
N HIS A 142 -0.11 2.84 18.91
CA HIS A 142 1.34 3.01 19.12
C HIS A 142 1.74 2.54 20.53
N PRO A 143 2.73 1.61 20.66
CA PRO A 143 2.99 0.93 21.94
C PRO A 143 3.55 1.83 23.04
N ILE A 144 4.13 2.97 22.70
CA ILE A 144 4.71 3.91 23.67
C ILE A 144 3.70 5.03 23.98
N ASP A 145 3.10 5.62 22.96
CA ASP A 145 2.26 6.82 23.08
C ASP A 145 0.81 6.46 23.39
N ASN A 146 0.39 5.20 23.20
CA ASN A 146 -0.98 4.70 23.33
C ASN A 146 -2.01 5.50 22.51
N GLU A 147 -1.58 5.98 21.34
CA GLU A 147 -2.38 6.71 20.37
C GLU A 147 -2.44 5.91 19.05
N THR A 148 -3.55 6.05 18.31
CA THR A 148 -3.61 5.51 16.93
C THR A 148 -2.69 6.30 16.03
N LYS A 149 -1.69 5.63 15.46
CA LYS A 149 -0.71 6.22 14.53
C LYS A 149 -0.52 5.32 13.32
N PHE A 150 -0.16 5.93 12.20
CA PHE A 150 0.25 5.20 11.01
C PHE A 150 1.71 4.79 11.13
N HIS A 151 1.99 3.51 10.90
CA HIS A 151 3.32 2.93 10.84
C HIS A 151 3.74 2.81 9.37
N TYR A 152 4.72 3.59 8.94
CA TYR A 152 5.16 3.70 7.56
C TYR A 152 6.10 2.57 7.09
N GLY A 153 6.42 1.64 7.98
CA GLY A 153 7.28 0.49 7.71
C GLY A 153 6.76 -0.78 8.37
N MET A 154 7.62 -1.76 8.47
CA MET A 154 7.39 -3.01 9.17
C MET A 154 8.54 -3.22 10.17
N ASP A 155 8.20 -3.69 11.38
CA ASP A 155 9.19 -4.02 12.40
C ASP A 155 9.45 -5.52 12.42
N LEU A 156 10.70 -5.91 12.23
CA LEU A 156 11.18 -7.30 12.24
C LEU A 156 11.96 -7.56 13.54
N ALA A 157 11.39 -8.36 14.46
CA ALA A 157 11.97 -8.64 15.78
C ALA A 157 13.19 -9.54 15.67
N ALA A 158 14.32 -9.08 16.20
CA ALA A 158 15.59 -9.80 16.14
C ALA A 158 16.46 -9.45 17.35
N ASN A 159 17.61 -10.11 17.47
CA ASN A 159 18.57 -9.79 18.52
C ASN A 159 19.50 -8.65 18.07
N SER A 160 19.95 -7.86 19.03
CA SER A 160 21.04 -6.91 18.74
C SER A 160 22.26 -7.68 18.22
N GLY A 161 22.79 -7.25 17.08
CA GLY A 161 23.92 -7.86 16.42
C GLY A 161 23.56 -8.85 15.30
N ASP A 162 22.29 -9.16 15.08
CA ASP A 162 21.86 -9.92 13.90
C ASP A 162 22.12 -9.13 12.63
N ASP A 163 22.48 -9.82 11.54
CA ASP A 163 22.87 -9.21 10.28
C ASP A 163 21.64 -8.65 9.54
N ILE A 164 21.74 -7.41 9.11
CA ILE A 164 20.82 -6.77 8.17
C ILE A 164 21.47 -6.78 6.80
N VAL A 165 20.75 -7.33 5.80
CA VAL A 165 21.20 -7.36 4.41
C VAL A 165 20.39 -6.42 3.54
N CYS A 166 20.99 -5.94 2.44
CA CYS A 166 20.32 -5.05 1.50
C CYS A 166 19.21 -5.80 0.76
N PHE A 167 18.03 -5.19 0.69
CA PHE A 167 16.84 -5.74 0.03
C PHE A 167 17.07 -6.03 -1.44
N ALA A 168 17.66 -5.09 -2.16
CA ALA A 168 17.96 -5.19 -3.59
C ALA A 168 19.27 -4.45 -3.91
N ALA A 169 19.83 -4.67 -5.10
CA ALA A 169 20.97 -3.86 -5.58
C ALA A 169 20.59 -2.38 -5.65
N GLY A 170 21.52 -1.50 -5.31
CA GLY A 170 21.25 -0.06 -5.30
C GLY A 170 22.42 0.78 -4.86
N THR A 171 22.14 2.03 -4.55
CA THR A 171 23.12 3.01 -4.03
C THR A 171 22.64 3.56 -2.69
N VAL A 172 23.51 3.59 -1.71
CA VAL A 172 23.23 4.19 -0.40
C VAL A 172 23.13 5.71 -0.59
N THR A 173 21.97 6.29 -0.29
CA THR A 173 21.72 7.74 -0.47
C THR A 173 21.74 8.52 0.82
N GLU A 174 21.60 7.83 1.96
CA GLU A 174 21.64 8.49 3.26
C GLU A 174 22.16 7.52 4.33
N VAL A 175 23.04 7.99 5.19
CA VAL A 175 23.45 7.34 6.44
C VAL A 175 23.36 8.37 7.54
N GLY A 176 22.58 8.10 8.58
CA GLY A 176 22.32 9.10 9.61
C GLY A 176 21.99 8.52 10.98
N GLU A 177 21.79 9.44 11.92
CA GLU A 177 21.31 9.15 13.27
C GLU A 177 20.38 10.27 13.74
N ASN A 178 19.21 9.92 14.27
CA ASN A 178 18.27 10.86 14.87
C ASN A 178 17.55 10.25 16.08
N GLY A 179 16.80 11.08 16.80
CA GLY A 179 16.13 10.64 18.04
C GLY A 179 14.98 9.63 17.82
N THR A 180 14.39 9.58 16.64
CA THR A 180 13.28 8.66 16.30
C THR A 180 13.82 7.35 15.74
N ASN A 181 14.54 7.41 14.63
CA ASN A 181 15.01 6.23 13.87
C ASN A 181 16.30 5.63 14.43
N GLY A 182 16.95 6.32 15.41
CA GLY A 182 18.29 5.94 15.83
C GLY A 182 19.26 6.01 14.66
N LYS A 183 20.18 5.07 14.57
CA LYS A 183 21.05 4.92 13.39
C LYS A 183 20.26 4.29 12.26
N PHE A 184 20.31 4.89 11.09
CA PHE A 184 19.58 4.45 9.92
C PHE A 184 20.35 4.66 8.64
N LEU A 185 19.97 3.94 7.59
CA LEU A 185 20.43 4.16 6.23
C LEU A 185 19.26 4.02 5.25
N ARG A 186 19.42 4.65 4.09
CA ARG A 186 18.52 4.57 2.94
C ARG A 186 19.29 4.10 1.72
N VAL A 187 18.66 3.22 0.94
CA VAL A 187 19.19 2.72 -0.34
C VAL A 187 18.18 3.02 -1.43
N GLU A 188 18.61 3.65 -2.50
CA GLU A 188 17.83 3.78 -3.73
C GLU A 188 18.15 2.62 -4.67
N HIS A 189 17.09 2.05 -5.23
CA HIS A 189 17.12 0.91 -6.16
C HIS A 189 16.68 1.36 -7.56
N GLU A 190 16.62 0.43 -8.51
CA GLU A 190 16.07 0.67 -9.84
C GLU A 190 14.57 1.02 -9.79
N ASP A 191 14.05 1.58 -10.88
CA ASP A 191 12.62 1.87 -11.11
C ASP A 191 11.96 2.72 -9.99
N GLY A 192 12.70 3.65 -9.36
CA GLY A 192 12.16 4.55 -8.34
C GLY A 192 11.89 3.93 -6.97
N TYR A 193 12.30 2.68 -6.75
CA TYR A 193 12.20 2.05 -5.43
C TYR A 193 13.29 2.54 -4.49
N ALA A 194 12.95 2.64 -3.20
CA ALA A 194 13.93 2.89 -2.14
C ALA A 194 13.54 2.15 -0.86
N THR A 195 14.55 1.80 -0.07
CA THR A 195 14.37 1.15 1.24
C THR A 195 15.06 1.94 2.33
N MET A 196 14.49 1.90 3.55
CA MET A 196 15.11 2.43 4.76
C MET A 196 15.24 1.33 5.81
N TYR A 197 16.37 1.35 6.50
CA TYR A 197 16.72 0.42 7.58
C TYR A 197 17.05 1.25 8.81
N ALA A 198 16.21 1.17 9.85
CA ALA A 198 16.37 1.98 11.05
C ALA A 198 16.58 1.12 12.31
N HIS A 199 16.88 1.81 13.42
CA HIS A 199 17.25 1.25 14.72
C HIS A 199 18.52 0.41 14.71
N CYS A 200 19.40 0.65 13.72
CA CYS A 200 20.66 -0.08 13.55
C CYS A 200 21.59 0.08 14.76
N GLY A 201 22.31 -0.98 15.07
CA GLY A 201 23.40 -0.96 16.06
C GLY A 201 24.69 -0.43 15.45
N GLN A 202 25.04 -0.98 14.28
CA GLN A 202 26.21 -0.58 13.50
C GLN A 202 25.86 -0.60 12.02
N ILE A 203 26.38 0.37 11.26
CA ILE A 203 26.24 0.48 9.80
C ILE A 203 27.64 0.27 9.20
N TYR A 204 27.74 -0.49 8.12
CA TYR A 204 29.00 -0.89 7.47
C TYR A 204 29.23 -0.21 6.13
N VAL A 205 28.25 0.53 5.64
CA VAL A 205 28.25 1.19 4.34
C VAL A 205 28.22 2.71 4.55
N GLU A 206 28.61 3.45 3.52
CA GLU A 206 28.64 4.91 3.52
C GLU A 206 27.80 5.48 2.37
N GLU A 207 27.40 6.74 2.48
CA GLU A 207 26.68 7.46 1.45
C GLU A 207 27.44 7.48 0.13
N GLY A 208 26.75 7.18 -0.99
CA GLY A 208 27.33 7.04 -2.32
C GLY A 208 27.84 5.63 -2.64
N GLN A 209 27.89 4.71 -1.66
CA GLN A 209 28.34 3.34 -1.91
C GLN A 209 27.28 2.55 -2.68
N SER A 210 27.70 1.81 -3.72
CA SER A 210 26.88 0.81 -4.38
C SER A 210 26.85 -0.48 -3.56
N VAL A 211 25.68 -1.10 -3.43
CA VAL A 211 25.46 -2.32 -2.67
C VAL A 211 24.68 -3.34 -3.52
N SER A 212 24.90 -4.62 -3.25
CA SER A 212 24.22 -5.73 -3.93
C SER A 212 23.04 -6.24 -3.09
N ALA A 213 22.05 -6.87 -3.73
CA ALA A 213 21.02 -7.62 -3.01
C ALA A 213 21.68 -8.69 -2.11
N GLY A 214 21.26 -8.78 -0.85
CA GLY A 214 21.81 -9.72 0.13
C GLY A 214 23.17 -9.31 0.72
N GLU A 215 23.75 -8.19 0.32
CA GLU A 215 24.97 -7.66 0.94
C GLU A 215 24.70 -7.22 2.37
N LYS A 216 25.58 -7.58 3.29
CA LYS A 216 25.49 -7.13 4.69
C LYS A 216 25.79 -5.63 4.78
N ILE A 217 24.80 -4.86 5.21
CA ILE A 217 24.88 -3.39 5.28
C ILE A 217 24.89 -2.85 6.71
N ALA A 218 24.26 -3.59 7.66
CA ALA A 218 24.18 -3.15 9.05
C ALA A 218 24.00 -4.32 10.02
N LEU A 219 23.96 -4.00 11.31
CA LEU A 219 23.50 -4.88 12.39
C LEU A 219 22.24 -4.34 13.03
N VAL A 220 21.36 -5.24 13.45
CA VAL A 220 20.23 -4.91 14.31
C VAL A 220 20.70 -4.27 15.61
N GLY A 221 20.00 -3.24 16.05
CA GLY A 221 20.25 -2.58 17.32
C GLY A 221 18.97 -2.26 18.06
N ALA A 222 19.08 -1.31 18.97
CA ALA A 222 17.97 -0.72 19.71
C ALA A 222 18.20 0.79 19.88
N THR A 223 18.66 1.46 18.81
CA THR A 223 18.93 2.90 18.82
C THR A 223 17.68 3.69 18.47
N GLY A 224 17.58 4.94 18.98
CA GLY A 224 16.40 5.78 18.79
C GLY A 224 15.23 5.45 19.72
N LYS A 225 13.99 5.74 19.27
CA LYS A 225 12.77 5.57 20.07
C LYS A 225 12.19 4.17 19.90
N VAL A 226 12.68 3.20 20.68
CA VAL A 226 12.28 1.78 20.59
C VAL A 226 11.98 1.17 21.95
N THR A 227 11.25 0.05 21.96
CA THR A 227 10.97 -0.76 23.14
C THR A 227 11.91 -1.95 23.30
N GLY A 228 12.65 -2.32 22.26
CA GLY A 228 13.58 -3.44 22.23
C GLY A 228 14.24 -3.58 20.85
N PRO A 229 15.18 -4.54 20.70
CA PRO A 229 15.89 -4.71 19.44
C PRO A 229 14.98 -5.18 18.31
N HIS A 230 15.02 -4.53 17.16
CA HIS A 230 14.34 -4.89 15.92
C HIS A 230 14.92 -4.12 14.75
N LEU A 231 14.62 -4.54 13.54
CA LEU A 231 14.79 -3.74 12.33
C LEU A 231 13.46 -3.08 12.00
N HIS A 232 13.42 -1.76 11.91
CA HIS A 232 12.36 -1.03 11.25
C HIS A 232 12.71 -0.91 9.77
N PHE A 233 11.86 -1.47 8.90
CA PHE A 233 12.08 -1.57 7.46
C PHE A 233 10.97 -0.85 6.70
N GLU A 234 11.34 0.15 5.88
CA GLU A 234 10.42 0.86 5.00
C GLU A 234 10.73 0.54 3.54
N LEU A 235 9.69 0.51 2.73
CA LEU A 235 9.76 0.41 1.27
C LEU A 235 8.96 1.55 0.66
N THR A 236 9.55 2.26 -0.31
CA THR A 236 8.87 3.30 -1.08
C THR A 236 9.05 3.08 -2.58
N HIS A 237 8.10 3.58 -3.37
CA HIS A 237 8.18 3.68 -4.82
C HIS A 237 7.76 5.08 -5.23
N ASP A 238 8.64 5.81 -5.94
CA ASP A 238 8.45 7.22 -6.29
C ASP A 238 8.08 8.12 -5.09
N GLY A 239 8.65 7.81 -3.92
CA GLY A 239 8.40 8.53 -2.67
C GLY A 239 7.08 8.19 -1.96
N VAL A 240 6.30 7.25 -2.49
CA VAL A 240 5.06 6.73 -1.88
C VAL A 240 5.38 5.47 -1.07
N TYR A 241 4.98 5.44 0.20
CA TYR A 241 5.18 4.29 1.08
C TYR A 241 4.29 3.12 0.68
N LEU A 242 4.89 1.94 0.61
CA LEU A 242 4.27 0.67 0.29
C LEU A 242 4.36 -0.27 1.49
N ASN A 243 3.40 -1.20 1.60
CA ASN A 243 3.45 -2.21 2.65
C ASN A 243 4.52 -3.27 2.34
N PRO A 244 5.62 -3.36 3.12
CA PRO A 244 6.68 -4.33 2.86
C PRO A 244 6.23 -5.78 2.93
N ALA A 245 5.15 -6.08 3.68
CA ALA A 245 4.63 -7.45 3.82
C ALA A 245 4.28 -8.08 2.47
N PHE A 246 3.75 -7.29 1.53
CA PHE A 246 3.37 -7.79 0.20
C PHE A 246 4.56 -8.34 -0.59
N TYR A 247 5.73 -7.72 -0.44
CA TYR A 247 6.98 -8.13 -1.10
C TYR A 247 7.65 -9.28 -0.38
N LEU A 248 7.63 -9.26 0.96
CA LEU A 248 8.23 -10.33 1.76
C LEU A 248 7.38 -11.62 1.77
N ALA A 249 6.12 -11.57 1.36
CA ALA A 249 5.28 -12.76 1.18
C ALA A 249 5.69 -13.63 -0.02
N THR A 250 6.48 -13.08 -0.95
CA THR A 250 6.98 -13.81 -2.13
C THR A 250 8.28 -14.58 -1.87
N LEU A 251 8.88 -14.48 -0.69
CA LEU A 251 10.24 -14.95 -0.36
C LEU A 251 10.25 -16.14 0.63
#